data_87ee520e3ca6d8c734103401fedbf573
#
_entry.id   87ee520e3ca6d8c734103401fedbf573
#
_cell.length_a   1.000
_cell.length_b   1.000
_cell.length_c   1.000
_cell.angle_alpha   90.00
_cell.angle_beta   90.00
_cell.angle_gamma   90.00
#
_symmetry.space_group_name_H-M   'P 1'
#
loop_
_entity.id
_entity.type
_entity.pdbx_description
1 polymer ?
#
loop_
_entity_poly.entity_id
_entity_poly.type
_entity_poly.pdbx_seq_one_letter_code
_entity_poly.pdbx_strand_id
1 'polypeptide(L)'
;MAAETKDIPILVTAVTDPAESDLVESNEAPNTNVSGTSDINPVSDQIALLKQLVPDAKKIAIMYCSGEQNSVIQAKMAKEAADKLGIESKEETVSNTNDVAQVAESMIGRYDAVYIPTDNVLASSMPLLTSITNLRVFR
;
A
#
# COMPACT_ATOMS: atom_id res chain seq x y z
N MET A 1 -6.00 10.90 19.79
CA MET A 1 -5.76 12.37 19.85
C MET A 1 -6.92 13.14 19.23
N ALA A 2 -7.31 12.95 17.97
CA ALA A 2 -8.49 13.64 17.39
C ALA A 2 -9.80 13.34 18.14
N ALA A 3 -9.96 12.16 18.72
CA ALA A 3 -11.12 11.81 19.55
C ALA A 3 -11.12 12.45 20.95
N GLU A 4 -9.97 12.96 21.41
CA GLU A 4 -9.80 13.47 22.79
C GLU A 4 -10.11 14.95 22.92
N THR A 5 -10.10 15.69 21.84
CA THR A 5 -10.38 17.14 21.83
C THR A 5 -11.09 17.56 20.54
N LYS A 6 -12.00 18.53 20.68
CA LYS A 6 -12.65 19.19 19.54
C LYS A 6 -12.29 20.69 19.46
N ASP A 7 -11.63 21.21 20.48
CA ASP A 7 -11.35 22.64 20.61
C ASP A 7 -9.91 23.01 20.19
N ILE A 8 -8.97 22.04 20.31
CA ILE A 8 -7.57 22.27 19.95
C ILE A 8 -7.38 21.94 18.47
N PRO A 9 -6.94 22.90 17.64
CA PRO A 9 -6.62 22.61 16.23
C PRO A 9 -5.53 21.55 16.11
N ILE A 10 -5.73 20.57 15.23
CA ILE A 10 -4.79 19.49 14.94
C ILE A 10 -4.40 19.57 13.47
N LEU A 11 -3.09 19.69 13.19
CA LEU A 11 -2.55 19.64 11.83
C LEU A 11 -1.89 18.29 11.59
N VAL A 12 -2.29 17.63 10.51
CA VAL A 12 -1.70 16.37 10.05
C VAL A 12 -0.90 16.59 8.77
N THR A 13 0.24 15.90 8.64
CA THR A 13 1.15 16.06 7.48
C THR A 13 1.64 14.72 6.92
N ALA A 14 1.32 13.60 7.57
CA ALA A 14 1.76 12.26 7.21
C ALA A 14 0.58 11.29 7.36
N VAL A 15 -0.53 11.64 6.72
CA VAL A 15 -1.74 10.82 6.68
C VAL A 15 -2.10 10.62 5.20
N THR A 16 -2.22 9.37 4.80
CA THR A 16 -2.49 9.00 3.41
C THR A 16 -3.81 9.58 2.93
N ASP A 17 -4.89 9.32 3.67
CA ASP A 17 -6.21 9.91 3.40
C ASP A 17 -6.91 10.24 4.72
N PRO A 18 -7.01 11.53 5.10
CA PRO A 18 -7.67 11.93 6.33
C PRO A 18 -9.15 11.54 6.44
N ALA A 19 -9.89 11.56 5.33
CA ALA A 19 -11.31 11.17 5.32
C ALA A 19 -11.49 9.66 5.48
N GLU A 20 -10.76 8.85 4.72
CA GLU A 20 -10.76 7.39 4.85
C GLU A 20 -10.18 6.90 6.21
N SER A 21 -9.45 7.78 6.90
CA SER A 21 -8.91 7.52 8.25
C SER A 21 -9.84 8.02 9.36
N ASP A 22 -11.06 8.43 9.05
CA ASP A 22 -12.06 8.94 10.01
C ASP A 22 -11.58 10.16 10.83
N LEU A 23 -10.65 10.95 10.29
CA LEU A 23 -10.14 12.16 10.94
C LEU A 23 -10.93 13.41 10.60
N VAL A 24 -11.52 13.44 9.41
CA VAL A 24 -12.30 14.54 8.86
C VAL A 24 -13.53 14.01 8.14
N GLU A 25 -14.54 14.85 7.91
CA GLU A 25 -15.76 14.45 7.17
C GLU A 25 -15.46 14.24 5.67
N SER A 26 -14.67 15.14 5.09
CA SER A 26 -14.14 15.00 3.73
C SER A 26 -12.82 15.75 3.61
N ASN A 27 -12.03 15.41 2.58
CA ASN A 27 -10.73 16.07 2.36
C ASN A 27 -10.90 17.53 1.89
N GLU A 28 -12.00 17.87 1.22
CA GLU A 28 -12.31 19.21 0.76
C GLU A 28 -12.95 20.09 1.85
N ALA A 29 -13.75 19.47 2.73
CA ALA A 29 -14.45 20.16 3.81
C ALA A 29 -14.29 19.34 5.11
N PRO A 30 -13.19 19.54 5.86
CA PRO A 30 -12.90 18.76 7.06
C PRO A 30 -14.01 18.79 8.12
N ASN A 31 -14.65 19.95 8.33
CA ASN A 31 -15.74 20.19 9.32
C ASN A 31 -15.42 19.69 10.73
N THR A 32 -14.14 19.55 11.06
CA THR A 32 -13.62 19.13 12.36
C THR A 32 -12.50 20.07 12.80
N ASN A 33 -11.94 19.83 13.98
CA ASN A 33 -10.75 20.53 14.44
C ASN A 33 -9.43 19.97 13.83
N VAL A 34 -9.53 19.02 12.89
CA VAL A 34 -8.40 18.43 12.18
C VAL A 34 -8.32 18.99 10.78
N SER A 35 -7.13 19.36 10.32
CA SER A 35 -6.83 19.77 8.95
C SER A 35 -5.38 19.39 8.62
N GLY A 36 -4.97 19.51 7.36
CA GLY A 36 -3.59 19.22 6.98
C GLY A 36 -3.41 18.89 5.52
N THR A 37 -2.39 18.09 5.25
CA THR A 37 -2.03 17.63 3.90
C THR A 37 -2.07 16.12 3.83
N SER A 38 -2.59 15.59 2.71
CA SER A 38 -2.47 14.17 2.38
C SER A 38 -1.07 13.88 1.84
N ASP A 39 -0.51 12.72 2.18
CA ASP A 39 0.72 12.18 1.61
C ASP A 39 0.44 10.99 0.67
N ILE A 40 -0.77 10.92 0.13
CA ILE A 40 -1.17 9.85 -0.78
C ILE A 40 -0.27 9.79 -2.00
N ASN A 41 0.23 8.60 -2.30
CA ASN A 41 1.08 8.39 -3.47
C ASN A 41 0.24 8.25 -4.76
N PRO A 42 0.80 8.58 -5.94
CA PRO A 42 0.15 8.38 -7.22
C PRO A 42 0.17 6.88 -7.60
N VAL A 43 -0.62 6.07 -6.90
CA VAL A 43 -0.63 4.60 -7.01
C VAL A 43 -0.94 4.14 -8.44
N SER A 44 -1.82 4.84 -9.15
CA SER A 44 -2.12 4.53 -10.56
C SER A 44 -0.89 4.64 -11.46
N ASP A 45 -0.06 5.67 -11.25
CA ASP A 45 1.16 5.87 -12.03
C ASP A 45 2.22 4.84 -11.66
N GLN A 46 2.27 4.42 -10.40
CA GLN A 46 3.17 3.35 -9.95
C GLN A 46 2.81 2.00 -10.59
N ILE A 47 1.52 1.66 -10.69
CA ILE A 47 1.07 0.44 -11.38
C ILE A 47 1.30 0.54 -12.90
N ALA A 48 1.12 1.72 -13.50
CA ALA A 48 1.46 1.95 -14.89
C ALA A 48 2.97 1.79 -15.14
N LEU A 49 3.81 2.29 -14.24
CA LEU A 49 5.28 2.08 -14.29
C LEU A 49 5.64 0.59 -14.16
N LEU A 50 4.99 -0.14 -13.24
CA LEU A 50 5.19 -1.59 -13.11
C LEU A 50 4.93 -2.28 -14.46
N LYS A 51 3.84 -1.92 -15.16
CA LYS A 51 3.53 -2.47 -16.49
C LYS A 51 4.56 -2.11 -17.56
N GLN A 52 5.20 -0.95 -17.44
CA GLN A 52 6.30 -0.57 -18.35
C GLN A 52 7.58 -1.38 -18.06
N LEU A 53 7.89 -1.62 -16.78
CA LEU A 53 9.08 -2.38 -16.36
C LEU A 53 8.93 -3.89 -16.64
N VAL A 54 7.71 -4.42 -16.54
CA VAL A 54 7.37 -5.82 -16.81
C VAL A 54 6.21 -5.87 -17.82
N PRO A 55 6.47 -5.63 -19.13
CA PRO A 55 5.42 -5.50 -20.12
C PRO A 55 4.52 -6.72 -20.27
N ASP A 56 5.07 -7.91 -20.02
CA ASP A 56 4.36 -9.18 -20.13
C ASP A 56 3.63 -9.59 -18.84
N ALA A 57 3.68 -8.77 -17.80
CA ALA A 57 2.99 -9.05 -16.54
C ALA A 57 1.49 -9.22 -16.76
N LYS A 58 0.99 -10.40 -16.38
CA LYS A 58 -0.44 -10.77 -16.40
C LYS A 58 -1.02 -10.87 -15.02
N LYS A 59 -0.17 -11.18 -14.03
CA LYS A 59 -0.59 -11.41 -12.65
C LYS A 59 0.41 -10.84 -11.66
N ILE A 60 -0.07 -9.97 -10.79
CA ILE A 60 0.75 -9.34 -9.75
C ILE A 60 0.22 -9.66 -8.35
N ALA A 61 1.12 -9.69 -7.37
CA ALA A 61 0.76 -9.64 -5.97
C ALA A 61 0.78 -8.19 -5.48
N ILE A 62 -0.20 -7.84 -4.64
CA ILE A 62 -0.20 -6.62 -3.84
C ILE A 62 0.06 -7.06 -2.41
N MET A 63 1.29 -6.84 -1.92
CA MET A 63 1.70 -7.31 -0.61
C MET A 63 1.70 -6.15 0.40
N TYR A 64 1.00 -6.32 1.52
CA TYR A 64 0.89 -5.28 2.53
C TYR A 64 0.55 -5.83 3.93
N CYS A 65 0.74 -5.00 4.96
CA CYS A 65 0.32 -5.31 6.33
C CYS A 65 -1.17 -4.97 6.51
N SER A 66 -1.98 -5.96 6.83
CA SER A 66 -3.43 -5.80 7.02
C SER A 66 -3.80 -4.94 8.24
N GLY A 67 -2.87 -4.72 9.15
CA GLY A 67 -3.05 -3.86 10.33
C GLY A 67 -2.75 -2.38 10.07
N GLU A 68 -2.26 -2.00 8.88
CA GLU A 68 -1.95 -0.62 8.52
C GLU A 68 -3.01 -0.03 7.59
N GLN A 69 -3.79 0.92 8.09
CA GLN A 69 -4.88 1.57 7.33
C GLN A 69 -4.38 2.22 6.02
N ASN A 70 -3.25 2.92 6.07
CA ASN A 70 -2.61 3.51 4.89
C ASN A 70 -2.29 2.48 3.81
N SER A 71 -1.84 1.30 4.19
CA SER A 71 -1.51 0.22 3.27
C SER A 71 -2.76 -0.38 2.63
N VAL A 72 -3.83 -0.57 3.42
CA VAL A 72 -5.13 -1.05 2.94
C VAL A 72 -5.73 -0.10 1.89
N ILE A 73 -5.70 1.21 2.15
CA ILE A 73 -6.19 2.23 1.21
C ILE A 73 -5.42 2.14 -0.12
N GLN A 74 -4.09 2.13 -0.06
CA GLN A 74 -3.26 2.08 -1.26
C GLN A 74 -3.37 0.74 -2.00
N ALA A 75 -3.54 -0.39 -1.28
CA ALA A 75 -3.76 -1.70 -1.90
C ALA A 75 -5.05 -1.73 -2.72
N LYS A 76 -6.14 -1.14 -2.22
CA LYS A 76 -7.39 -0.98 -2.96
C LYS A 76 -7.19 -0.16 -4.24
N MET A 77 -6.49 0.97 -4.15
CA MET A 77 -6.16 1.80 -5.32
C MET A 77 -5.29 1.05 -6.33
N ALA A 78 -4.32 0.27 -5.87
CA ALA A 78 -3.45 -0.54 -6.74
C ALA A 78 -4.25 -1.62 -7.48
N LYS A 79 -5.18 -2.27 -6.80
CA LYS A 79 -6.07 -3.24 -7.41
C LYS A 79 -6.92 -2.62 -8.52
N GLU A 80 -7.56 -1.47 -8.24
CA GLU A 80 -8.35 -0.74 -9.24
C GLU A 80 -7.50 -0.31 -10.44
N ALA A 81 -6.25 0.11 -10.20
CA ALA A 81 -5.33 0.48 -11.27
C ALA A 81 -4.88 -0.73 -12.10
N ALA A 82 -4.61 -1.87 -11.47
CA ALA A 82 -4.27 -3.12 -12.15
C ALA A 82 -5.43 -3.61 -13.02
N ASP A 83 -6.66 -3.60 -12.49
CA ASP A 83 -7.86 -3.98 -13.22
C ASP A 83 -8.06 -3.14 -14.50
N LYS A 84 -7.84 -1.81 -14.42
CA LYS A 84 -7.91 -0.90 -15.58
C LYS A 84 -6.88 -1.22 -16.66
N LEU A 85 -5.74 -1.80 -16.28
CA LEU A 85 -4.67 -2.20 -17.20
C LEU A 85 -4.79 -3.67 -17.65
N GLY A 86 -5.84 -4.37 -17.24
CA GLY A 86 -6.07 -5.78 -17.57
C GLY A 86 -5.07 -6.73 -16.90
N ILE A 87 -4.53 -6.35 -15.74
CA ILE A 87 -3.59 -7.15 -14.95
C ILE A 87 -4.38 -7.82 -13.81
N GLU A 88 -4.34 -9.15 -13.73
CA GLU A 88 -4.87 -9.85 -12.55
C GLU A 88 -4.05 -9.46 -11.32
N SER A 89 -4.71 -9.03 -10.26
CA SER A 89 -4.04 -8.71 -9.00
C SER A 89 -4.60 -9.58 -7.86
N LYS A 90 -3.72 -9.98 -6.94
CA LYS A 90 -4.11 -10.65 -5.70
C LYS A 90 -3.44 -10.00 -4.51
N GLU A 91 -4.20 -9.87 -3.44
CA GLU A 91 -3.71 -9.38 -2.17
C GLU A 91 -3.05 -10.49 -1.39
N GLU A 92 -1.81 -10.26 -0.95
CA GLU A 92 -1.03 -11.15 -0.09
C GLU A 92 -0.68 -10.36 1.18
N THR A 93 -1.31 -10.70 2.30
CA THR A 93 -1.20 -9.89 3.51
C THR A 93 -0.30 -10.51 4.55
N VAL A 94 0.34 -9.65 5.34
CA VAL A 94 1.06 -10.02 6.56
C VAL A 94 0.41 -9.33 7.76
N SER A 95 0.57 -9.91 8.95
CA SER A 95 0.11 -9.28 10.19
C SER A 95 1.25 -8.56 10.92
N ASN A 96 2.48 -9.00 10.70
CA ASN A 96 3.69 -8.46 11.33
C ASN A 96 4.95 -8.91 10.56
N THR A 97 6.12 -8.46 10.99
CA THR A 97 7.41 -8.76 10.32
C THR A 97 7.78 -10.24 10.27
N ASN A 98 7.29 -11.07 11.21
CA ASN A 98 7.63 -12.50 11.24
C ASN A 98 6.99 -13.28 10.09
N ASP A 99 5.86 -12.78 9.57
CA ASP A 99 5.11 -13.43 8.49
C ASP A 99 5.73 -13.14 7.11
N VAL A 100 6.53 -12.07 7.01
CA VAL A 100 7.02 -11.53 5.72
C VAL A 100 7.79 -12.57 4.91
N ALA A 101 8.72 -13.31 5.54
CA ALA A 101 9.51 -14.31 4.84
C ALA A 101 8.62 -15.41 4.23
N GLN A 102 7.72 -15.96 5.03
CA GLN A 102 6.84 -17.05 4.61
C GLN A 102 5.91 -16.62 3.48
N VAL A 103 5.31 -15.43 3.59
CA VAL A 103 4.43 -14.91 2.55
C VAL A 103 5.22 -14.63 1.28
N ALA A 104 6.40 -13.98 1.37
CA ALA A 104 7.26 -13.71 0.22
C ALA A 104 7.68 -15.00 -0.50
N GLU A 105 8.11 -16.02 0.23
CA GLU A 105 8.46 -17.32 -0.35
C GLU A 105 7.28 -18.00 -1.05
N SER A 106 6.08 -17.88 -0.50
CA SER A 106 4.86 -18.46 -1.07
C SER A 106 4.46 -17.83 -2.40
N MET A 107 4.90 -16.58 -2.67
CA MET A 107 4.59 -15.85 -3.90
C MET A 107 5.49 -16.25 -5.09
N ILE A 108 6.65 -16.85 -4.83
CA ILE A 108 7.63 -17.18 -5.88
C ILE A 108 7.02 -18.11 -6.93
N GLY A 109 7.14 -17.74 -8.20
CA GLY A 109 6.61 -18.51 -9.32
C GLY A 109 5.09 -18.46 -9.50
N ARG A 110 4.38 -17.69 -8.67
CA ARG A 110 2.92 -17.49 -8.76
C ARG A 110 2.52 -16.16 -9.37
N TYR A 111 3.43 -15.18 -9.34
CA TYR A 111 3.22 -13.81 -9.78
C TYR A 111 4.38 -13.34 -10.64
N ASP A 112 4.07 -12.47 -11.59
CA ASP A 112 5.06 -11.86 -12.50
C ASP A 112 5.78 -10.67 -11.85
N ALA A 113 5.11 -10.01 -10.89
CA ALA A 113 5.66 -8.93 -10.09
C ALA A 113 4.95 -8.81 -8.74
N VAL A 114 5.58 -8.09 -7.82
CA VAL A 114 5.00 -7.74 -6.51
C VAL A 114 4.98 -6.22 -6.40
N TYR A 115 3.83 -5.67 -6.07
CA TYR A 115 3.66 -4.27 -5.69
C TYR A 115 3.53 -4.18 -4.16
N ILE A 116 4.26 -3.27 -3.57
CA ILE A 116 4.24 -2.99 -2.13
C ILE A 116 3.91 -1.50 -1.97
N PRO A 117 2.77 -1.16 -1.34
CA PRO A 117 2.44 0.24 -1.04
C PRO A 117 3.34 0.82 0.04
N THR A 118 3.09 2.06 0.45
CA THR A 118 3.75 2.65 1.62
C THR A 118 3.30 1.92 2.88
N ASP A 119 4.17 1.05 3.40
CA ASP A 119 3.90 0.10 4.48
C ASP A 119 5.11 0.03 5.41
N ASN A 120 4.92 0.32 6.70
CA ASN A 120 6.03 0.39 7.66
C ASN A 120 6.59 -0.99 8.00
N VAL A 121 5.74 -2.02 8.09
CA VAL A 121 6.14 -3.40 8.35
C VAL A 121 7.00 -3.93 7.20
N LEU A 122 6.55 -3.73 5.96
CA LEU A 122 7.28 -4.18 4.78
C LEU A 122 8.53 -3.34 4.53
N ALA A 123 8.48 -2.02 4.75
CA ALA A 123 9.65 -1.15 4.63
C ALA A 123 10.77 -1.61 5.57
N SER A 124 10.46 -1.95 6.82
CA SER A 124 11.45 -2.49 7.78
C SER A 124 11.99 -3.86 7.38
N SER A 125 11.23 -4.62 6.61
CA SER A 125 11.57 -5.97 6.14
C SER A 125 12.17 -6.00 4.72
N MET A 126 12.39 -4.85 4.09
CA MET A 126 12.86 -4.76 2.70
C MET A 126 14.18 -5.50 2.43
N PRO A 127 15.20 -5.49 3.33
CA PRO A 127 16.40 -6.29 3.12
C PRO A 127 16.12 -7.79 3.02
N LEU A 128 15.19 -8.31 3.80
CA LEU A 128 14.76 -9.71 3.73
C LEU A 128 14.03 -10.00 2.42
N LEU A 129 13.06 -9.16 2.04
CA LEU A 129 12.31 -9.29 0.80
C LEU A 129 13.24 -9.30 -0.42
N THR A 130 14.19 -8.37 -0.50
CA THR A 130 15.15 -8.30 -1.61
C THR A 130 16.07 -9.51 -1.64
N SER A 131 16.47 -10.08 -0.50
CA SER A 131 17.28 -11.30 -0.47
C SER A 131 16.53 -12.50 -1.04
N ILE A 132 15.23 -12.63 -0.72
CA ILE A 132 14.37 -13.71 -1.23
C ILE A 132 14.14 -13.55 -2.74
N THR A 133 13.87 -12.34 -3.21
CA THR A 133 13.59 -12.07 -4.62
C THR A 133 14.84 -12.12 -5.51
N ASN A 134 16.01 -11.69 -5.03
CA ASN A 134 17.28 -11.77 -5.77
C ASN A 134 17.79 -13.21 -5.95
N LEU A 135 17.47 -14.11 -5.02
CA LEU A 135 17.86 -15.52 -5.13
C LEU A 135 16.99 -16.31 -6.12
N ARG A 136 15.84 -15.81 -6.45
CA ARG A 136 14.85 -16.46 -7.33
C ARG A 136 14.21 -15.43 -8.24
N VAL A 137 14.72 -15.31 -9.45
CA VAL A 137 14.17 -14.43 -10.47
C VAL A 137 12.69 -14.77 -10.66
N PHE A 138 11.81 -13.78 -10.48
CA PHE A 138 10.44 -13.86 -10.97
C PHE A 138 10.51 -14.01 -12.50
N ARG A 139 10.03 -15.12 -13.03
CA ARG A 139 9.94 -15.38 -14.48
C ARG A 139 8.48 -15.39 -14.85
#